data_90cfe17da0dcb98065cffe642d746f8f
#
_entry.id   90cfe17da0dcb98065cffe642d746f8f
#
_cell.length_a   1.000
_cell.length_b   1.000
_cell.length_c   1.000
_cell.angle_alpha   90.00
_cell.angle_beta   90.00
_cell.angle_gamma   90.00
#
_symmetry.space_group_name_H-M   'P 1'
#
loop_
_entity.id
_entity.type
_entity.pdbx_description
1 polymer ?
#
loop_
_entity_poly.entity_id
_entity_poly.type
_entity_poly.pdbx_seq_one_letter_code
_entity_poly.pdbx_strand_id
1 'polypeptide(L)'
;MSINKVMLIGELTKDVVYKYAKTTIALLNLKTTESWVDRESGENKQAYQFHRVVIFGSLADLCQKQQIREGSKLYVEGMLSHRSYDDVKTGVKKYVTEVKLSGFRSALELLDSKGEMTGEREIGDIDEPTPAQQTITPVGKEEFEDDIP
;
A
#
# COMPACT_ATOMS: atom_id res chain seq x y z
N MET A 1 -18.58 -13.36 18.37
CA MET A 1 -17.44 -12.48 18.30
C MET A 1 -16.70 -12.68 17.01
N SER A 2 -16.17 -11.63 16.42
CA SER A 2 -15.45 -11.76 15.16
C SER A 2 -14.33 -10.74 15.12
N ILE A 3 -13.41 -10.91 14.18
CA ILE A 3 -12.30 -10.02 14.03
C ILE A 3 -12.12 -9.77 12.57
N ASN A 4 -11.81 -8.56 12.19
CA ASN A 4 -11.52 -8.23 10.80
C ASN A 4 -10.42 -7.21 10.86
N LYS A 5 -9.17 -7.64 10.62
CA LYS A 5 -8.04 -6.77 10.74
C LYS A 5 -6.99 -7.07 9.71
N VAL A 6 -6.50 -6.05 9.06
CA VAL A 6 -5.45 -6.19 8.06
C VAL A 6 -4.32 -5.28 8.47
N MET A 7 -3.09 -5.80 8.44
CA MET A 7 -1.92 -5.04 8.77
C MET A 7 -0.97 -5.15 7.61
N LEU A 8 -0.48 -4.04 7.10
CA LEU A 8 0.43 -4.05 5.98
C LEU A 8 1.56 -3.06 6.20
N ILE A 9 2.73 -3.44 5.73
CA ILE A 9 3.84 -2.51 5.66
C ILE A 9 4.27 -2.55 4.21
N GLY A 10 4.25 -1.43 3.54
CA GLY A 10 4.61 -1.41 2.14
C GLY A 10 4.94 -0.02 1.67
N GLU A 11 5.09 0.11 0.37
CA GLU A 11 5.52 1.34 -0.22
C GLU A 11 4.47 1.86 -1.16
N LEU A 12 4.25 3.15 -1.21
CA LEU A 12 3.26 3.71 -2.10
C LEU A 12 3.80 3.72 -3.52
N THR A 13 2.97 3.29 -4.46
CA THR A 13 3.39 3.23 -5.84
C THR A 13 2.93 4.44 -6.61
N LYS A 14 2.07 5.27 -6.03
CA LYS A 14 1.61 6.48 -6.67
C LYS A 14 1.35 7.48 -5.58
N ASP A 15 1.21 8.72 -5.92
CA ASP A 15 0.88 9.73 -4.94
C ASP A 15 -0.53 9.48 -4.45
N VAL A 16 -0.82 9.94 -3.27
CA VAL A 16 -2.12 9.76 -2.64
C VAL A 16 -3.14 10.63 -3.37
N VAL A 17 -4.32 10.10 -3.59
CA VAL A 17 -5.39 10.86 -4.19
C VAL A 17 -6.34 11.23 -3.08
N TYR A 18 -6.63 12.53 -2.93
CA TYR A 18 -7.51 12.97 -1.88
C TYR A 18 -8.86 13.40 -2.43
N LYS A 19 -9.90 13.10 -1.69
CA LYS A 19 -11.23 13.53 -2.04
C LYS A 19 -11.81 14.19 -0.81
N TYR A 20 -12.56 15.24 -1.01
CA TYR A 20 -13.14 15.97 0.10
C TYR A 20 -14.65 15.92 0.03
N ALA A 21 -15.25 15.26 0.99
CA ALA A 21 -16.69 15.14 1.03
C ALA A 21 -17.03 15.59 2.42
N LYS A 22 -17.76 14.82 3.19
CA LYS A 22 -18.04 15.24 4.53
C LYS A 22 -16.79 15.16 5.33
N THR A 23 -15.89 14.30 4.95
CA THR A 23 -14.61 14.22 5.62
C THR A 23 -13.57 14.04 4.54
N THR A 24 -12.31 14.14 4.88
CA THR A 24 -11.24 13.93 3.94
C THR A 24 -11.10 12.42 3.70
N ILE A 25 -10.92 12.04 2.44
CA ILE A 25 -10.72 10.65 2.10
C ILE A 25 -9.42 10.55 1.34
N ALA A 26 -8.57 9.63 1.71
CA ALA A 26 -7.30 9.42 1.02
C ALA A 26 -7.30 8.05 0.39
N LEU A 27 -6.91 7.97 -0.88
CA LEU A 27 -6.84 6.70 -1.59
C LEU A 27 -5.39 6.40 -1.88
N LEU A 28 -4.94 5.23 -1.47
CA LEU A 28 -3.55 4.86 -1.63
C LEU A 28 -3.42 3.53 -2.32
N ASN A 29 -2.33 3.35 -3.03
CA ASN A 29 -2.00 2.05 -3.61
C ASN A 29 -0.70 1.64 -2.96
N LEU A 30 -0.73 0.59 -2.19
CA LEU A 30 0.40 0.16 -1.40
C LEU A 30 0.94 -1.14 -1.95
N LYS A 31 2.24 -1.22 -2.14
CA LYS A 31 2.87 -2.41 -2.67
C LYS A 31 3.59 -3.14 -1.56
N THR A 32 3.31 -4.42 -1.41
CA THR A 32 4.09 -5.25 -0.50
C THR A 32 4.92 -6.21 -1.33
N THR A 33 6.11 -6.50 -0.87
CA THR A 33 7.05 -7.31 -1.62
C THR A 33 7.43 -8.53 -0.83
N GLU A 34 7.47 -9.68 -1.51
CA GLU A 34 7.87 -10.89 -0.88
C GLU A 34 9.08 -11.37 -1.62
N SER A 35 10.12 -11.79 -0.95
CA SER A 35 11.33 -12.24 -1.59
C SER A 35 11.70 -13.63 -1.12
N TRP A 36 12.22 -14.46 -2.01
CA TRP A 36 12.64 -15.79 -1.60
C TRP A 36 13.69 -16.28 -2.56
N VAL A 37 14.34 -17.37 -2.23
CA VAL A 37 15.33 -17.95 -3.06
C VAL A 37 14.73 -19.21 -3.68
N ASP A 38 14.80 -19.31 -5.01
CA ASP A 38 14.24 -20.45 -5.70
C ASP A 38 15.19 -21.62 -5.45
N ARG A 39 14.67 -22.70 -4.88
CA ARG A 39 15.51 -23.79 -4.57
C ARG A 39 16.10 -24.45 -5.79
N GLU A 40 15.42 -24.52 -6.87
CA GLU A 40 15.95 -25.17 -8.03
C GLU A 40 16.99 -24.35 -8.75
N SER A 41 16.80 -23.12 -8.97
CA SER A 41 17.75 -22.32 -9.71
C SER A 41 18.73 -21.59 -8.82
N GLY A 42 18.42 -21.44 -7.56
CA GLY A 42 19.28 -20.68 -6.68
C GLY A 42 19.13 -19.18 -6.86
N GLU A 43 18.21 -18.74 -7.66
CA GLU A 43 18.04 -17.31 -7.90
C GLU A 43 17.14 -16.66 -6.89
N ASN A 44 17.36 -15.39 -6.64
CA ASN A 44 16.50 -14.64 -5.75
C ASN A 44 15.30 -14.20 -6.55
N LYS A 45 14.12 -14.39 -6.02
CA LYS A 45 12.91 -14.01 -6.71
C LYS A 45 12.08 -13.10 -5.84
N GLN A 46 11.26 -12.29 -6.45
CA GLN A 46 10.39 -11.39 -5.74
C GLN A 46 9.01 -11.42 -6.35
N ALA A 47 8.03 -11.22 -5.52
CA ALA A 47 6.67 -11.10 -5.99
C ALA A 47 6.05 -9.92 -5.30
N TYR A 48 5.16 -9.21 -5.98
CA TYR A 48 4.56 -8.04 -5.42
C TYR A 48 3.07 -8.24 -5.30
N GLN A 49 2.47 -7.64 -4.28
CA GLN A 49 1.04 -7.56 -4.17
C GLN A 49 0.71 -6.09 -4.05
N PHE A 50 -0.36 -5.68 -4.70
CA PHE A 50 -0.76 -4.29 -4.68
C PHE A 50 -2.08 -4.19 -3.95
N HIS A 51 -2.17 -3.32 -2.96
CA HIS A 51 -3.33 -3.23 -2.11
C HIS A 51 -3.94 -1.85 -2.21
N ARG A 52 -5.26 -1.81 -2.26
CA ARG A 52 -5.94 -0.56 -2.34
C ARG A 52 -6.33 -0.20 -0.93
N VAL A 53 -5.95 0.96 -0.47
CA VAL A 53 -6.20 1.39 0.91
C VAL A 53 -7.01 2.67 0.85
N VAL A 54 -8.09 2.72 1.62
CA VAL A 54 -8.94 3.89 1.67
C VAL A 54 -8.95 4.37 3.10
N ILE A 55 -8.62 5.62 3.32
CA ILE A 55 -8.51 6.18 4.66
C ILE A 55 -9.49 7.31 4.80
N PHE A 56 -10.22 7.34 5.92
CA PHE A 56 -11.20 8.37 6.15
C PHE A 56 -10.86 9.21 7.37
N GLY A 57 -11.18 10.47 7.31
CA GLY A 57 -11.15 11.33 8.49
C GLY A 57 -9.77 11.81 8.90
N SER A 58 -9.52 11.81 10.19
CA SER A 58 -8.30 12.39 10.70
C SER A 58 -7.03 11.70 10.21
N LEU A 59 -7.10 10.40 9.94
CA LEU A 59 -5.91 9.73 9.42
C LEU A 59 -5.64 10.18 8.00
N ALA A 60 -6.67 10.51 7.23
CA ALA A 60 -6.47 11.00 5.88
C ALA A 60 -5.84 12.39 5.97
N ASP A 61 -6.24 13.19 6.97
CA ASP A 61 -5.64 14.50 7.14
C ASP A 61 -4.18 14.33 7.54
N LEU A 62 -3.87 13.31 8.29
CA LEU A 62 -2.51 13.08 8.71
C LEU A 62 -1.65 12.77 7.50
N CYS A 63 -2.18 12.07 6.51
CA CYS A 63 -1.43 11.78 5.30
C CYS A 63 -1.01 13.08 4.64
N GLN A 64 -1.90 14.05 4.59
CA GLN A 64 -1.55 15.31 3.99
C GLN A 64 -0.53 16.05 4.83
N LYS A 65 -0.70 16.02 6.13
CA LYS A 65 0.20 16.72 6.99
C LYS A 65 1.57 16.16 6.91
N GLN A 66 1.73 14.88 6.80
CA GLN A 66 3.03 14.26 6.73
C GLN A 66 3.55 14.17 5.30
N GLN A 67 2.82 14.71 4.37
CA GLN A 67 3.25 14.74 2.98
C GLN A 67 3.60 13.37 2.43
N ILE A 68 2.77 12.40 2.75
CA ILE A 68 2.96 11.05 2.27
C ILE A 68 2.76 11.05 0.78
N ARG A 69 3.66 10.42 0.04
CA ARG A 69 3.60 10.45 -1.40
C ARG A 69 4.20 9.21 -2.00
N GLU A 70 4.30 9.15 -3.30
CA GLU A 70 4.86 8.01 -3.99
C GLU A 70 6.22 7.71 -3.41
N GLY A 71 6.50 6.48 -3.13
CA GLY A 71 7.76 6.05 -2.56
C GLY A 71 7.78 6.02 -1.03
N SER A 72 6.78 6.59 -0.38
CA SER A 72 6.77 6.58 1.06
C SER A 72 6.52 5.16 1.58
N LYS A 73 7.15 4.80 2.67
CA LYS A 73 6.96 3.50 3.27
C LYS A 73 6.04 3.67 4.45
N LEU A 74 4.99 2.90 4.51
CA LEU A 74 3.98 3.05 5.52
C LEU A 74 3.58 1.77 6.20
N TYR A 75 3.14 1.90 7.44
CA TYR A 75 2.47 0.83 8.13
C TYR A 75 1.01 1.25 8.18
N VAL A 76 0.10 0.39 7.78
CA VAL A 76 -1.32 0.68 7.89
C VAL A 76 -2.02 -0.48 8.56
N GLU A 77 -3.05 -0.19 9.31
CA GLU A 77 -3.80 -1.19 9.99
C GLU A 77 -5.26 -0.81 9.82
N GLY A 78 -6.08 -1.68 9.32
CA GLY A 78 -7.49 -1.40 9.08
C GLY A 78 -8.27 -2.67 8.95
N MET A 79 -9.35 -2.63 8.22
CA MET A 79 -10.18 -3.80 8.06
C MET A 79 -10.37 -4.10 6.59
N LEU A 80 -10.66 -5.32 6.26
CA LEU A 80 -10.88 -5.71 4.91
C LEU A 80 -12.31 -5.32 4.57
N SER A 81 -12.50 -4.67 3.46
CA SER A 81 -13.80 -4.16 3.07
C SER A 81 -14.08 -4.48 1.62
N HIS A 82 -15.29 -4.86 1.32
CA HIS A 82 -15.70 -5.15 -0.03
C HIS A 82 -16.86 -4.24 -0.38
N ARG A 83 -16.88 -3.72 -1.59
CA ARG A 83 -17.99 -2.92 -2.03
C ARG A 83 -18.21 -3.15 -3.50
N SER A 84 -19.33 -2.73 -4.02
CA SER A 84 -19.58 -2.88 -5.43
C SER A 84 -19.98 -1.53 -5.99
N TYR A 85 -19.80 -1.36 -7.28
CA TYR A 85 -20.21 -0.15 -7.94
C TYR A 85 -20.59 -0.51 -9.36
N ASP A 86 -21.36 0.32 -10.01
CA ASP A 86 -21.78 0.04 -11.36
C ASP A 86 -20.86 0.78 -12.31
N ASP A 87 -20.35 0.07 -13.30
CA ASP A 87 -19.45 0.66 -14.26
C ASP A 87 -20.33 1.48 -15.21
N VAL A 88 -20.10 2.76 -15.27
CA VAL A 88 -20.88 3.63 -16.07
C VAL A 88 -20.79 3.28 -17.53
N LYS A 89 -19.68 2.84 -18.02
CA LYS A 89 -19.55 2.53 -19.38
C LYS A 89 -20.21 1.26 -19.82
N THR A 90 -20.12 0.23 -19.06
CA THR A 90 -20.66 -1.06 -19.45
C THR A 90 -21.94 -1.41 -18.73
N GLY A 91 -22.24 -0.75 -17.67
CA GLY A 91 -23.40 -1.07 -16.87
C GLY A 91 -23.22 -2.31 -16.04
N VAL A 92 -22.05 -2.88 -16.01
CA VAL A 92 -21.81 -4.11 -15.28
C VAL A 92 -21.43 -3.79 -13.86
N LYS A 93 -21.88 -4.59 -12.92
CA LYS A 93 -21.54 -4.35 -11.51
C LYS A 93 -20.15 -4.88 -11.25
N LYS A 94 -19.30 -4.08 -10.65
CA LYS A 94 -17.96 -4.50 -10.32
C LYS A 94 -17.76 -4.49 -8.84
N TYR A 95 -16.85 -5.33 -8.36
CA TYR A 95 -16.58 -5.44 -6.95
C TYR A 95 -15.14 -5.06 -6.65
N VAL A 96 -14.93 -4.39 -5.55
CA VAL A 96 -13.60 -3.95 -5.15
C VAL A 96 -13.36 -4.39 -3.74
N THR A 97 -12.15 -4.89 -3.48
CA THR A 97 -11.72 -5.26 -2.15
C THR A 97 -10.67 -4.26 -1.75
N GLU A 98 -10.82 -3.67 -0.59
CA GLU A 98 -9.90 -2.64 -0.13
C GLU A 98 -9.64 -2.79 1.35
N VAL A 99 -8.59 -2.16 1.82
CA VAL A 99 -8.32 -2.08 3.24
C VAL A 99 -8.84 -0.72 3.66
N LYS A 100 -9.76 -0.69 4.61
CA LYS A 100 -10.40 0.54 5.02
C LYS A 100 -9.90 0.97 6.38
N LEU A 101 -9.43 2.19 6.48
CA LEU A 101 -8.98 2.74 7.75
C LEU A 101 -9.98 3.81 8.18
N SER A 102 -10.69 3.56 9.24
CA SER A 102 -11.59 4.55 9.78
C SER A 102 -11.82 4.22 11.24
N GLY A 103 -11.93 5.19 12.04
CA GLY A 103 -12.26 5.00 13.44
C GLY A 103 -11.12 4.54 14.29
N PHE A 104 -11.41 4.10 15.50
CA PHE A 104 -10.43 3.77 16.41
C PHE A 104 -9.60 2.59 16.10
N ARG A 105 -10.06 1.64 15.33
CA ARG A 105 -9.29 0.44 15.11
C ARG A 105 -8.35 0.55 13.94
N SER A 106 -8.03 1.75 13.56
CA SER A 106 -7.16 1.97 12.41
C SER A 106 -5.89 2.64 12.87
N ALA A 107 -4.82 2.43 12.16
CA ALA A 107 -3.55 3.06 12.47
C ALA A 107 -2.78 3.34 11.19
N LEU A 108 -2.00 4.39 11.20
CA LEU A 108 -1.21 4.75 10.04
C LEU A 108 0.09 5.31 10.58
N GLU A 109 1.22 4.81 10.05
CA GLU A 109 2.49 5.34 10.49
C GLU A 109 3.46 5.46 9.36
N LEU A 110 4.12 6.58 9.19
CA LEU A 110 5.11 6.77 8.14
C LEU A 110 6.41 6.20 8.66
N LEU A 111 6.92 5.19 7.97
CA LEU A 111 8.12 4.54 8.42
C LEU A 111 9.38 5.05 7.75
N ASP A 112 9.29 5.67 6.60
CA ASP A 112 10.48 6.12 5.94
C ASP A 112 10.31 7.54 5.56
N SER A 113 11.02 8.40 6.23
CA SER A 113 10.84 9.74 5.92
C SER A 113 12.10 10.18 5.32
N LYS A 114 12.25 10.28 4.08
CA LYS A 114 13.38 10.71 3.51
C LYS A 114 14.03 11.75 4.15
N GLY A 115 13.54 12.70 4.40
CA GLY A 115 14.26 13.76 4.98
C GLY A 115 14.88 13.47 6.23
N GLU A 116 14.31 12.91 7.11
CA GLU A 116 14.88 12.73 8.30
C GLU A 116 15.69 11.67 8.48
N MET A 117 15.65 10.82 7.83
CA MET A 117 16.44 9.77 8.02
C MET A 117 17.79 9.95 7.89
N THR A 118 18.31 10.93 7.62
CA THR A 118 19.66 11.05 7.55
C THR A 118 20.38 10.31 8.54
N GLY A 119 20.31 10.63 9.61
CA GLY A 119 21.09 9.99 10.61
C GLY A 119 21.11 8.54 10.52
N GLU A 120 20.16 8.00 10.78
CA GLU A 120 20.15 6.67 10.81
C GLU A 120 20.41 6.08 9.58
N ARG A 121 20.22 6.68 8.64
CA ARG A 121 20.43 6.15 7.53
C ARG A 121 21.68 5.62 7.34
N GLU A 122 22.60 6.10 7.75
CA GLU A 122 23.83 5.61 7.54
C GLU A 122 23.91 4.24 7.87
N ILE A 123 23.39 3.88 8.84
CA ILE A 123 23.45 2.58 9.23
C ILE A 123 22.86 1.77 8.24
N GLY A 124 21.79 2.07 7.80
CA GLY A 124 21.17 1.26 6.92
C GLY A 124 21.94 1.08 5.71
N ASP A 125 22.58 2.00 5.28
CA ASP A 125 23.26 1.85 4.15
C ASP A 125 24.04 0.74 4.15
N ILE A 126 24.57 0.46 5.11
CA ILE A 126 25.36 -0.57 5.11
C ILE A 126 24.87 -1.67 4.39
N ASP A 127 23.88 -1.99 4.51
CA ASP A 127 23.52 -3.12 3.86
C ASP A 127 23.06 -3.06 2.63
N GLU A 128 22.92 -2.48 2.32
CA GLU A 128 22.41 -2.49 1.22
C GLU A 128 22.59 -3.16 0.18
N PRO A 129 22.74 -3.54 -0.16
CA PRO A 129 23.16 -4.17 -1.13
C PRO A 129 22.30 -4.72 -2.02
N THR A 130 21.87 -5.00 -2.10
CA THR A 130 21.20 -5.48 -2.76
C THR A 130 20.85 -5.64 -3.95
N PRO A 131 21.04 -5.57 -4.26
CA PRO A 131 20.97 -5.61 -5.47
C PRO A 131 20.24 -6.49 -6.22
N ALA A 132 20.41 -7.19 -6.23
CA ALA A 132 19.87 -8.03 -6.98
C ALA A 132 18.62 -8.00 -7.33
N GLN A 133 18.09 -7.96 -6.78
CA GLN A 133 16.92 -7.96 -7.04
C GLN A 133 16.32 -7.98 -8.21
N GLN A 134 16.55 -7.92 -8.73
CA GLN A 134 16.04 -7.88 -9.86
C GLN A 134 15.12 -8.81 -10.44
N THR A 135 15.01 -9.91 -10.23
CA THR A 135 14.11 -10.79 -10.86
C THR A 135 12.82 -10.49 -10.38
N ILE A 136 12.12 -9.71 -10.86
CA ILE A 136 10.87 -9.44 -10.43
C ILE A 136 9.82 -10.14 -11.13
N THR A 137 8.79 -10.51 -10.57
CA THR A 137 7.74 -11.21 -11.24
C THR A 137 6.61 -10.31 -11.15
N PRO A 138 6.32 -9.58 -11.99
CA PRO A 138 5.23 -8.65 -11.99
C PRO A 138 3.87 -9.23 -12.19
N VAL A 139 3.75 -10.45 -12.06
CA VAL A 139 2.49 -11.05 -12.17
C VAL A 139 1.37 -10.38 -11.43
N GLY A 140 1.50 -10.24 -10.23
CA GLY A 140 0.42 -9.67 -9.47
C GLY A 140 0.06 -8.30 -9.92
N LYS A 141 1.04 -7.60 -10.41
CA LYS A 141 0.79 -6.27 -10.78
C LYS A 141 -0.22 -6.17 -11.87
N GLU A 142 -0.11 -6.93 -12.85
CA GLU A 142 -1.04 -6.84 -13.90
C GLU A 142 -2.40 -7.20 -13.50
N GLU A 143 -2.56 -8.20 -12.77
CA GLU A 143 -3.87 -8.55 -12.35
C GLU A 143 -4.48 -7.46 -11.53
N PHE A 144 -3.71 -6.87 -10.69
CA PHE A 144 -4.28 -5.86 -9.83
C PHE A 144 -4.75 -4.68 -10.66
N GLU A 145 -4.01 -4.28 -11.63
CA GLU A 145 -4.41 -3.17 -12.39
C GLU A 145 -5.68 -3.39 -13.12
N ASP A 146 -5.93 -4.55 -13.55
CA ASP A 146 -7.15 -4.82 -14.25
C ASP A 146 -8.34 -4.64 -13.36
N ASP A 147 -8.22 -4.88 -12.11
CA ASP A 147 -9.32 -4.73 -11.22
C ASP A 147 -9.56 -3.32 -10.76
N ILE A 148 -8.69 -2.44 -10.93
CA ILE A 148 -8.87 -1.11 -10.46
C ILE A 148 -9.67 -0.31 -11.39
N PRO A 149 -10.76 0.22 -10.99
CA PRO A 149 -11.66 0.98 -11.85
C PRO A 149 -11.10 2.31 -12.29
#